data_8324f37944b90964e52b292423e6593e
#
_entry.id   8324f37944b90964e52b292423e6593e
#
_cell.length_a   1.000
_cell.length_b   1.000
_cell.length_c   1.000
_cell.angle_alpha   90.00
_cell.angle_beta   90.00
_cell.angle_gamma   90.00
#
_symmetry.space_group_name_H-M   'P 1'
#
loop_
_entity.id
_entity.type
_entity.pdbx_description
1 polymer ?
#
loop_
_entity_poly.entity_id
_entity_poly.type
_entity_poly.pdbx_seq_one_letter_code
_entity_poly.pdbx_strand_id
1 'polypeptide(L)'
;MDRETKNRLQQVLDRVKDPENGMSVSEMGLVAGIKYKQTERIFEVYLYPAQGTKACCLFLQMNAYSTMEQLLKKEMITEFPNHRVIFNRV
;
A
#
# COMPACT_ATOMS: atom_id res chain seq x y z
N MET A 1 16.29 1.88 -5.63
CA MET A 1 15.84 2.05 -4.23
C MET A 1 16.85 1.38 -3.32
N ASP A 2 17.32 2.09 -2.32
CA ASP A 2 18.31 1.52 -1.43
C ASP A 2 17.70 0.56 -0.42
N ARG A 3 18.57 -0.18 0.28
CA ARG A 3 18.14 -1.23 1.19
C ARG A 3 17.38 -0.67 2.40
N GLU A 4 17.82 0.46 2.91
CA GLU A 4 17.17 1.10 4.05
C GLU A 4 15.76 1.54 3.70
N THR A 5 15.57 2.16 2.55
CA THR A 5 14.25 2.58 2.07
C THR A 5 13.33 1.38 1.89
N LYS A 6 13.85 0.29 1.30
CA LYS A 6 13.08 -0.93 1.15
C LYS A 6 12.63 -1.51 2.49
N ASN A 7 13.53 -1.52 3.46
CA ASN A 7 13.22 -2.05 4.79
C ASN A 7 12.15 -1.20 5.48
N ARG A 8 12.25 0.11 5.37
CA ARG A 8 11.26 1.02 5.94
C ARG A 8 9.89 0.84 5.28
N LEU A 9 9.87 0.69 3.95
CA LEU A 9 8.63 0.42 3.22
C LEU A 9 8.01 -0.91 3.65
N GLN A 10 8.84 -1.93 3.81
CA GLN A 10 8.35 -3.24 4.27
C GLN A 10 7.72 -3.13 5.66
N GLN A 11 8.33 -2.36 6.56
CA GLN A 11 7.78 -2.13 7.88
C GLN A 11 6.43 -1.42 7.81
N VAL A 12 6.29 -0.44 6.92
CA VAL A 12 5.02 0.25 6.71
C VAL A 12 3.95 -0.76 6.24
N LEU A 13 4.29 -1.57 5.24
CA LEU A 13 3.36 -2.57 4.70
C LEU A 13 2.94 -3.59 5.75
N ASP A 14 3.82 -3.91 6.68
CA ASP A 14 3.54 -4.88 7.74
C ASP A 14 2.70 -4.29 8.87
N ARG A 15 2.81 -3.01 9.14
CA ARG A 15 2.07 -2.39 10.25
C ARG A 15 0.73 -1.79 9.85
N VAL A 16 0.51 -1.49 8.57
CA VAL A 16 -0.79 -1.00 8.12
C VAL A 16 -1.74 -2.18 8.03
N LYS A 17 -2.75 -2.19 8.89
CA LYS A 17 -3.68 -3.32 9.01
C LYS A 17 -5.10 -2.89 8.79
N ASP A 18 -5.88 -3.79 8.19
CA ASP A 18 -7.31 -3.61 8.03
C ASP A 18 -7.96 -3.61 9.42
N PRO A 19 -8.71 -2.57 9.78
CA PRO A 19 -9.35 -2.52 11.09
C PRO A 19 -10.41 -3.59 11.30
N GLU A 20 -10.94 -4.19 10.25
CA GLU A 20 -11.99 -5.20 10.36
C GLU A 20 -11.44 -6.60 10.59
N ASN A 21 -10.39 -6.98 9.85
CA ASN A 21 -9.86 -8.36 9.93
C ASN A 21 -8.45 -8.46 10.52
N GLY A 22 -7.80 -7.32 10.75
CA GLY A 22 -6.47 -7.30 11.36
C GLY A 22 -5.34 -7.74 10.43
N MET A 23 -5.61 -7.99 9.16
CA MET A 23 -4.56 -8.38 8.21
C MET A 23 -3.80 -7.16 7.72
N SER A 24 -2.48 -7.29 7.61
CA SER A 24 -1.64 -6.23 7.08
C SER A 24 -1.76 -6.14 5.57
N VAL A 25 -1.33 -5.00 5.01
CA VAL A 25 -1.26 -4.82 3.54
C VAL A 25 -0.40 -5.92 2.93
N SER A 26 0.70 -6.25 3.60
CA SER A 26 1.62 -7.30 3.18
C SER A 26 0.94 -8.67 3.12
N GLU A 27 0.19 -9.03 4.17
CA GLU A 27 -0.52 -10.30 4.25
C GLU A 27 -1.65 -10.39 3.23
N MET A 28 -2.31 -9.28 2.94
CA MET A 28 -3.41 -9.25 1.98
C MET A 28 -2.93 -9.33 0.53
N GLY A 29 -1.65 -9.08 0.29
CA GLY A 29 -1.09 -9.15 -1.06
C GLY A 29 -1.65 -8.09 -1.99
N LEU A 30 -1.95 -6.92 -1.48
CA LEU A 30 -2.55 -5.84 -2.28
C LEU A 30 -1.55 -5.11 -3.16
N VAL A 31 -0.29 -5.08 -2.76
CA VAL A 31 0.75 -4.30 -3.44
C VAL A 31 1.51 -5.17 -4.42
N ALA A 32 1.46 -4.81 -5.70
CA ALA A 32 2.21 -5.48 -6.75
C ALA A 32 3.68 -5.01 -6.77
N GLY A 33 3.92 -3.76 -6.42
CA GLY A 33 5.26 -3.22 -6.39
C GLY A 33 5.24 -1.74 -6.04
N ILE A 34 6.41 -1.20 -5.74
CA ILE A 34 6.58 0.20 -5.43
C ILE A 34 7.80 0.72 -6.21
N LYS A 35 7.62 1.81 -6.94
CA LYS A 35 8.72 2.54 -7.58
C LYS A 35 9.00 3.79 -6.79
N TYR A 36 10.26 4.08 -6.58
CA TYR A 36 10.68 5.29 -5.90
C TYR A 36 11.44 6.20 -6.86
N LYS A 37 10.89 7.39 -7.08
CA LYS A 37 11.55 8.43 -7.87
C LYS A 37 12.23 9.39 -6.90
N GLN A 38 13.48 9.14 -6.62
CA GLN A 38 14.23 9.85 -5.60
C GLN A 38 14.35 11.35 -5.88
N THR A 39 14.60 11.73 -7.11
CA THR A 39 14.73 13.12 -7.51
C THR A 39 13.46 13.92 -7.29
N GLU A 40 12.31 13.31 -7.58
CA GLU A 40 11.01 13.93 -7.46
C GLU A 40 10.38 13.71 -6.10
N ARG A 41 10.94 12.83 -5.29
CA ARG A 41 10.42 12.42 -3.99
C ARG A 41 9.01 11.84 -4.10
N ILE A 42 8.83 10.94 -5.06
CA ILE A 42 7.54 10.32 -5.33
C ILE A 42 7.67 8.81 -5.17
N PHE A 43 6.74 8.23 -4.42
CA PHE A 43 6.53 6.78 -4.37
C PHE A 43 5.33 6.44 -5.24
N GLU A 44 5.54 5.58 -6.24
CA GLU A 44 4.45 5.05 -7.06
C GLU A 44 4.14 3.65 -6.56
N VAL A 45 2.98 3.50 -5.96
CA VAL A 45 2.53 2.21 -5.41
C VAL A 45 1.60 1.57 -6.43
N TYR A 46 1.98 0.40 -6.90
CA TYR A 46 1.18 -0.37 -7.86
C TYR A 46 0.38 -1.40 -7.10
N LEU A 47 -0.93 -1.32 -7.25
CA LEU A 47 -1.86 -2.19 -6.54
C LEU A 47 -2.52 -3.15 -7.51
N TYR A 48 -2.75 -4.38 -7.05
CA TYR A 48 -3.55 -5.32 -7.82
C TYR A 48 -4.99 -4.84 -7.88
N PRO A 49 -5.69 -5.05 -9.02
CA PRO A 49 -7.08 -4.65 -9.10
C PRO A 49 -7.94 -5.49 -8.15
N ALA A 50 -8.97 -4.86 -7.56
CA ALA A 50 -9.87 -5.53 -6.66
C ALA A 50 -10.55 -6.75 -7.30
N GLN A 51 -10.73 -6.70 -8.61
CA GLN A 51 -11.36 -7.77 -9.38
C GLN A 51 -10.50 -9.03 -9.50
N GLY A 52 -9.21 -8.93 -9.23
CA GLY A 52 -8.30 -10.07 -9.28
C GLY A 52 -8.33 -10.93 -8.02
N THR A 53 -9.12 -10.58 -7.04
CA THR A 53 -9.19 -11.27 -5.76
C THR A 53 -10.39 -12.21 -5.70
N LYS A 54 -10.45 -13.04 -4.66
CA LYS A 54 -11.50 -14.07 -4.53
C LYS A 54 -12.89 -13.45 -4.53
N ALA A 55 -13.76 -14.00 -5.35
CA ALA A 55 -15.10 -13.44 -5.59
C ALA A 55 -15.99 -13.37 -4.35
N CYS A 56 -15.79 -14.25 -3.36
CA CYS A 56 -16.61 -14.31 -2.16
C CYS A 56 -16.51 -13.05 -1.28
N CYS A 57 -15.49 -12.23 -1.49
CA CYS A 57 -15.26 -11.04 -0.70
C CYS A 57 -15.33 -9.74 -1.51
N LEU A 58 -15.92 -9.81 -2.71
CA LEU A 58 -15.86 -8.69 -3.65
C LEU A 58 -16.40 -7.39 -3.06
N PHE A 59 -17.54 -7.45 -2.40
CA PHE A 59 -18.18 -6.26 -1.82
C PHE A 59 -17.37 -5.69 -0.65
N LEU A 60 -16.91 -6.56 0.24
CA LEU A 60 -16.07 -6.18 1.37
C LEU A 60 -14.73 -5.65 0.90
N GLN A 61 -14.21 -6.22 -0.19
CA GLN A 61 -12.92 -5.82 -0.73
C GLN A 61 -12.92 -4.42 -1.29
N MET A 62 -14.01 -3.96 -1.90
CA MET A 62 -14.06 -2.61 -2.43
C MET A 62 -13.94 -1.56 -1.32
N ASN A 63 -14.64 -1.76 -0.21
CA ASN A 63 -14.56 -0.87 0.93
C ASN A 63 -13.22 -0.99 1.66
N ALA A 64 -12.78 -2.22 1.89
CA ALA A 64 -11.50 -2.49 2.55
C ALA A 64 -10.33 -1.94 1.72
N TYR A 65 -10.41 -2.08 0.41
CA TYR A 65 -9.38 -1.62 -0.51
C TYR A 65 -9.19 -0.11 -0.41
N SER A 66 -10.30 0.64 -0.43
CA SER A 66 -10.25 2.10 -0.29
C SER A 66 -9.70 2.52 1.07
N THR A 67 -10.13 1.86 2.13
CA THR A 67 -9.65 2.12 3.49
C THR A 67 -8.16 1.84 3.61
N MET A 68 -7.70 0.69 3.09
CA MET A 68 -6.29 0.31 3.14
C MET A 68 -5.42 1.28 2.35
N GLU A 69 -5.91 1.74 1.20
CA GLU A 69 -5.21 2.72 0.38
C GLU A 69 -4.99 4.02 1.16
N GLN A 70 -6.01 4.51 1.84
CA GLN A 70 -5.92 5.73 2.65
C GLN A 70 -4.98 5.55 3.83
N LEU A 71 -5.07 4.43 4.53
CA LEU A 71 -4.20 4.13 5.67
C LEU A 71 -2.75 3.99 5.24
N LEU A 72 -2.52 3.32 4.13
CA LEU A 72 -1.18 3.15 3.59
C LEU A 72 -0.58 4.48 3.19
N LYS A 73 -1.35 5.33 2.53
CA LYS A 73 -0.91 6.67 2.15
C LYS A 73 -0.51 7.48 3.38
N LYS A 74 -1.34 7.46 4.41
CA LYS A 74 -1.09 8.20 5.65
C LYS A 74 0.20 7.72 6.32
N GLU A 75 0.40 6.42 6.42
CA GLU A 75 1.59 5.86 7.03
C GLU A 75 2.84 6.14 6.22
N MET A 76 2.76 6.07 4.90
CA MET A 76 3.91 6.37 4.05
C MET A 76 4.31 7.83 4.15
N ILE A 77 3.35 8.74 4.21
CA ILE A 77 3.65 10.18 4.38
C ILE A 77 4.26 10.44 5.74
N THR A 78 3.82 9.73 6.77
CA THR A 78 4.39 9.84 8.11
C THR A 78 5.81 9.33 8.15
N GLU A 79 6.07 8.19 7.51
CA GLU A 79 7.40 7.58 7.46
C GLU A 79 8.36 8.37 6.58
N PHE A 80 7.87 8.93 5.49
CA PHE A 80 8.66 9.68 4.52
C PHE A 80 8.07 11.08 4.35
N PRO A 81 8.33 12.00 5.29
CA PRO A 81 7.83 13.37 5.16
C PRO A 81 8.40 14.04 3.92
N ASN A 82 7.65 14.97 3.36
CA ASN A 82 8.00 15.70 2.14
C ASN A 82 8.03 14.84 0.88
N HIS A 83 7.39 13.68 0.92
CA HIS A 83 7.24 12.80 -0.25
C HIS A 83 5.79 12.77 -0.68
N ARG A 84 5.58 12.44 -1.97
CA ARG A 84 4.26 12.21 -2.53
C ARG A 84 4.05 10.71 -2.70
N VAL A 85 2.83 10.28 -2.54
CA VAL A 85 2.46 8.88 -2.75
C VAL A 85 1.37 8.82 -3.80
N ILE A 86 1.63 8.11 -4.89
CA ILE A 86 0.70 7.95 -6.00
C ILE A 86 0.34 6.48 -6.11
N PHE A 87 -0.95 6.19 -6.20
CA PHE A 87 -1.44 4.83 -6.35
C PHE A 87 -1.88 4.59 -7.79
N ASN A 88 -1.38 3.49 -8.37
CA ASN A 88 -1.74 3.05 -9.71
C ASN A 88 -2.28 1.62 -9.65
N ARG A 89 -3.21 1.30 -10.53
CA ARG A 89 -3.69 -0.07 -10.69
C ARG A 89 -2.85 -0.80 -11.73
N VAL A 90 -2.59 -2.05 -11.44
CA VAL A 90 -1.84 -2.90 -12.38
C VAL A 90 -2.75 -3.42 -13.48
#